data_d3d0d4356baff4343a0be949c5aa9354
#
_entry.id   d3d0d4356baff4343a0be949c5aa9354
#
_cell.length_a   1.000
_cell.length_b   1.000
_cell.length_c   1.000
_cell.angle_alpha   90.00
_cell.angle_beta   90.00
_cell.angle_gamma   90.00
#
_symmetry.space_group_name_H-M   'P 1'
#
loop_
_entity.id
_entity.type
_entity.pdbx_description
1 polymer ?
#
loop_
_entity_poly.entity_id
_entity_poly.type
_entity_poly.pdbx_seq_one_letter_code
_entity_poly.pdbx_strand_id
1 'polypeptide(L)'
;MATKKEEIEVKVANDDTRIEKVDQVLPPIALLEKFPASQEAADLVHKTRLHAHNIIHRKDDRLLVVIGPCSIHDPKAALDYAKRLKVLRDKYKRCV
;
A
#
# COMPACT_ATOMS: atom_id res chain seq x y z
N MET A 1 22.78 -3.84 44.82
CA MET A 1 21.79 -3.02 44.11
C MET A 1 22.11 -2.77 42.66
N ALA A 2 23.31 -2.58 42.30
CA ALA A 2 23.71 -2.45 40.92
C ALA A 2 23.66 -3.77 40.13
N THR A 3 23.71 -4.87 40.81
CA THR A 3 23.72 -6.22 40.24
C THR A 3 22.44 -6.62 39.50
N LYS A 4 21.31 -5.98 39.81
CA LYS A 4 20.04 -6.27 39.09
C LYS A 4 20.02 -5.85 37.65
N LYS A 5 20.82 -4.88 37.26
CA LYS A 5 20.91 -4.45 35.88
C LYS A 5 21.66 -5.41 34.98
N GLU A 6 22.59 -6.14 35.56
CA GLU A 6 23.40 -7.07 34.83
C GLU A 6 22.68 -8.39 34.53
N GLU A 7 21.73 -8.76 35.42
CA GLU A 7 20.96 -9.98 35.27
C GLU A 7 19.88 -9.91 34.20
N ILE A 8 19.48 -8.71 33.80
CA ILE A 8 18.41 -8.49 32.83
C ILE A 8 18.87 -8.69 31.39
N GLU A 9 20.15 -8.62 31.14
CA GLU A 9 20.71 -8.61 29.82
C GLU A 9 20.86 -9.97 29.14
N VAL A 10 20.65 -11.03 29.87
CA VAL A 10 20.97 -12.39 29.40
C VAL A 10 19.77 -13.16 28.88
N LYS A 11 18.66 -12.50 28.64
CA LYS A 11 17.48 -13.17 28.09
C LYS A 11 17.66 -13.43 26.59
N VAL A 12 17.59 -14.68 26.21
CA VAL A 12 17.50 -15.05 24.80
C VAL A 12 16.09 -14.75 24.33
N ALA A 13 15.96 -13.86 23.36
CA ALA A 13 14.69 -13.55 22.74
C ALA A 13 14.23 -14.72 21.87
N ASN A 14 13.03 -15.21 22.12
CA ASN A 14 12.40 -16.24 21.29
C ASN A 14 11.36 -15.65 20.33
N ASP A 15 10.80 -14.49 20.67
CA ASP A 15 9.86 -13.78 19.85
C ASP A 15 10.58 -12.75 18.97
N ASP A 16 10.03 -12.48 17.80
CA ASP A 16 10.53 -11.46 16.88
C ASP A 16 12.01 -11.58 16.55
N THR A 17 12.52 -12.80 16.54
CA THR A 17 13.96 -13.06 16.30
C THR A 17 14.44 -12.69 14.90
N ARG A 18 13.53 -12.49 13.96
CA ARG A 18 13.83 -12.11 12.58
C ARG A 18 13.57 -10.64 12.31
N ILE A 19 13.13 -9.90 13.31
CA ILE A 19 12.87 -8.47 13.21
C ILE A 19 14.13 -7.73 13.65
N GLU A 20 14.72 -7.01 12.71
CA GLU A 20 15.93 -6.24 12.98
C GLU A 20 15.60 -4.91 13.66
N LYS A 21 14.53 -4.27 13.24
CA LYS A 21 14.16 -2.95 13.71
C LYS A 21 12.66 -2.72 13.62
N VAL A 22 12.15 -1.98 14.59
CA VAL A 22 10.76 -1.50 14.58
C VAL A 22 10.77 0.01 14.66
N ASP A 23 10.25 0.67 13.62
CA ASP A 23 10.12 2.12 13.54
C ASP A 23 8.66 2.55 13.67
N GLN A 24 8.48 3.76 14.18
CA GLN A 24 7.15 4.38 14.19
C GLN A 24 6.75 4.83 12.78
N VAL A 25 5.48 4.62 12.48
CA VAL A 25 4.87 5.06 11.23
C VAL A 25 4.12 6.36 11.46
N LEU A 26 4.18 7.28 10.50
CA LEU A 26 3.40 8.52 10.57
C LEU A 26 1.92 8.23 10.68
N PRO A 27 1.17 8.98 11.52
CA PRO A 27 -0.28 8.83 11.57
C PRO A 27 -0.92 9.17 10.21
N PRO A 28 -2.08 8.56 9.88
CA PRO A 28 -2.74 8.77 8.59
C PRO A 28 -2.99 10.23 8.25
N ILE A 29 -3.36 11.04 9.24
CA ILE A 29 -3.62 12.47 9.02
C ILE A 29 -2.35 13.22 8.59
N ALA A 30 -1.22 12.94 9.21
CA ALA A 30 0.06 13.54 8.84
C ALA A 30 0.48 13.13 7.42
N LEU A 31 0.20 11.90 7.05
CA LEU A 31 0.49 11.38 5.72
C LEU A 31 -0.40 12.05 4.66
N LEU A 32 -1.68 12.28 4.97
CA LEU A 32 -2.60 12.99 4.09
C LEU A 32 -2.19 14.45 3.89
N GLU A 33 -1.67 15.10 4.91
CA GLU A 33 -1.15 16.46 4.80
C GLU A 33 0.11 16.53 3.92
N LYS A 34 0.97 15.52 4.03
CA LYS A 34 2.20 15.42 3.25
C LYS A 34 1.94 15.06 1.80
N PHE A 35 0.97 14.19 1.54
CA PHE A 35 0.59 13.71 0.21
C PHE A 35 -0.90 13.91 -0.02
N PRO A 36 -1.36 15.15 -0.20
CA PRO A 36 -2.77 15.40 -0.49
C PRO A 36 -3.14 14.83 -1.86
N ALA A 37 -4.35 14.30 -1.96
CA ALA A 37 -4.85 13.83 -3.24
C ALA A 37 -5.16 15.02 -4.17
N SER A 38 -4.66 14.96 -5.40
CA SER A 38 -5.02 15.91 -6.44
C SER A 38 -6.45 15.68 -6.92
N GLN A 39 -7.05 16.67 -7.58
CA GLN A 39 -8.36 16.51 -8.19
C GLN A 39 -8.35 15.40 -9.23
N GLU A 40 -7.28 15.28 -10.01
CA GLU A 40 -7.10 14.20 -10.99
C GLU A 40 -7.09 12.82 -10.34
N ALA A 41 -6.41 12.68 -9.20
CA ALA A 41 -6.39 11.43 -8.45
C ALA A 41 -7.77 11.08 -7.90
N ALA A 42 -8.48 12.06 -7.36
CA ALA A 42 -9.85 11.89 -6.87
C ALA A 42 -10.80 11.46 -7.99
N ASP A 43 -10.71 12.08 -9.14
CA ASP A 43 -11.52 11.74 -10.32
C ASP A 43 -11.21 10.33 -10.83
N LEU A 44 -9.94 9.93 -10.84
CA LEU A 44 -9.52 8.59 -11.20
C LEU A 44 -10.12 7.53 -10.27
N VAL A 45 -10.07 7.77 -8.97
CA VAL A 45 -10.67 6.86 -7.97
C VAL A 45 -12.17 6.76 -8.17
N HIS A 46 -12.85 7.88 -8.37
CA HIS A 46 -14.29 7.90 -8.59
C HIS A 46 -14.69 7.11 -9.86
N LYS A 47 -14.03 7.36 -10.97
CA LYS A 47 -14.27 6.62 -12.22
C LYS A 47 -14.00 5.13 -12.07
N THR A 48 -12.91 4.78 -11.42
CA THR A 48 -12.54 3.37 -11.20
C THR A 48 -13.58 2.64 -10.36
N ARG A 49 -14.08 3.28 -9.31
CA ARG A 49 -15.17 2.72 -8.49
C ARG A 49 -16.45 2.52 -9.28
N LEU A 50 -16.78 3.46 -10.14
CA LEU A 50 -17.96 3.37 -11.01
C LEU A 50 -17.80 2.21 -12.01
N HIS A 51 -16.63 2.09 -12.63
CA HIS A 51 -16.35 0.98 -13.55
C HIS A 51 -16.42 -0.37 -12.84
N ALA A 52 -15.84 -0.49 -11.66
CA ALA A 52 -15.91 -1.70 -10.85
C ALA A 52 -17.35 -2.06 -10.50
N HIS A 53 -18.15 -1.09 -10.09
CA HIS A 53 -19.58 -1.26 -9.82
C HIS A 53 -20.32 -1.79 -11.05
N ASN A 54 -20.08 -1.19 -12.20
CA ASN A 54 -20.73 -1.60 -13.45
C ASN A 54 -20.33 -3.03 -13.89
N ILE A 55 -19.08 -3.39 -13.69
CA ILE A 55 -18.60 -4.75 -13.99
C ILE A 55 -19.27 -5.78 -13.07
N ILE A 56 -19.31 -5.50 -11.77
CA ILE A 56 -19.94 -6.40 -10.79
C ILE A 56 -21.43 -6.57 -11.07
N HIS A 57 -22.12 -5.53 -11.50
CA HIS A 57 -23.54 -5.55 -11.80
C HIS A 57 -23.85 -5.93 -13.27
N ARG A 58 -22.87 -6.42 -13.99
CA ARG A 58 -23.01 -6.90 -15.37
C ARG A 58 -23.49 -5.83 -16.37
N LYS A 59 -23.24 -4.57 -16.07
CA LYS A 59 -23.50 -3.45 -16.99
C LYS A 59 -22.32 -3.22 -17.93
N ASP A 60 -21.16 -3.75 -17.60
CA ASP A 60 -19.93 -3.68 -18.34
C ASP A 60 -19.36 -5.10 -18.44
N ASP A 61 -19.00 -5.54 -19.63
CA ASP A 61 -18.52 -6.89 -19.90
C ASP A 61 -17.01 -7.08 -19.71
N ARG A 62 -16.31 -6.02 -19.28
CA ARG A 62 -14.89 -6.11 -19.02
C ARG A 62 -14.58 -6.96 -17.78
N LEU A 63 -13.37 -7.46 -17.73
CA LEU A 63 -12.87 -8.20 -16.57
C LEU A 63 -12.33 -7.23 -15.50
N LEU A 64 -12.78 -7.39 -14.28
CA LEU A 64 -12.22 -6.65 -13.14
C LEU A 64 -11.01 -7.41 -12.60
N VAL A 65 -9.85 -6.75 -12.65
CA VAL A 65 -8.60 -7.30 -12.15
C VAL A 65 -8.11 -6.44 -10.98
N VAL A 66 -7.89 -7.08 -9.83
CA VAL A 66 -7.30 -6.45 -8.67
C VAL A 66 -5.87 -6.95 -8.55
N ILE A 67 -4.92 -6.05 -8.77
CA ILE A 67 -3.51 -6.40 -8.82
C ILE A 67 -2.68 -5.30 -8.16
N GLY A 68 -1.67 -5.71 -7.42
CA GLY A 68 -0.77 -4.78 -6.77
C GLY A 68 0.17 -5.46 -5.80
N PRO A 69 1.10 -4.69 -5.21
CA PRO A 69 1.96 -5.21 -4.15
C PRO A 69 1.15 -5.51 -2.87
N CYS A 70 1.71 -6.38 -2.04
CA CYS A 70 1.08 -6.75 -0.78
C CYS A 70 0.97 -5.55 0.19
N SER A 71 2.01 -4.73 0.23
CA SER A 71 2.07 -3.53 1.07
C SER A 71 2.99 -2.48 0.46
N ILE A 72 2.82 -1.25 0.92
CA ILE A 72 3.68 -0.13 0.51
C ILE A 72 4.49 0.30 1.73
N HIS A 73 5.79 0.07 1.69
CA HIS A 73 6.73 0.53 2.70
C HIS A 73 7.77 1.50 2.11
N ASP A 74 7.98 1.46 0.81
CA ASP A 74 8.90 2.35 0.09
C ASP A 74 8.11 3.12 -0.97
N PRO A 75 7.95 4.45 -0.81
CA PRO A 75 7.23 5.27 -1.79
C PRO A 75 7.85 5.25 -3.18
N LYS A 76 9.16 5.17 -3.29
CA LYS A 76 9.85 5.12 -4.59
C LYS A 76 9.52 3.83 -5.34
N ALA A 77 9.55 2.71 -4.65
CA ALA A 77 9.18 1.43 -5.23
C ALA A 77 7.70 1.41 -5.64
N ALA A 78 6.83 1.99 -4.84
CA ALA A 78 5.41 2.10 -5.14
C ALA A 78 5.16 2.93 -6.41
N LEU A 79 5.85 4.06 -6.56
CA LEU A 79 5.74 4.90 -7.74
C LEU A 79 6.29 4.22 -9.01
N ASP A 80 7.39 3.49 -8.90
CA ASP A 80 7.94 2.73 -10.02
C ASP A 80 6.96 1.64 -10.49
N TYR A 81 6.39 0.91 -9.55
CA TYR A 81 5.37 -0.08 -9.83
C TYR A 81 4.15 0.54 -10.50
N ALA A 82 3.66 1.66 -9.98
CA ALA A 82 2.51 2.38 -10.52
C ALA A 82 2.73 2.85 -11.95
N LYS A 83 3.92 3.34 -12.28
CA LYS A 83 4.28 3.77 -13.65
C LYS A 83 4.22 2.60 -14.64
N ARG A 84 4.75 1.45 -14.26
CA ARG A 84 4.71 0.24 -15.09
C ARG A 84 3.29 -0.29 -15.25
N LEU A 85 2.54 -0.30 -14.16
CA LEU A 85 1.14 -0.73 -14.17
C LEU A 85 0.27 0.18 -15.05
N LYS A 86 0.51 1.49 -15.01
CA LYS A 86 -0.23 2.45 -15.82
C LYS A 86 -0.09 2.16 -17.32
N VAL A 87 1.08 1.79 -17.78
CA VAL A 87 1.32 1.42 -19.19
C VAL A 87 0.46 0.22 -19.57
N LEU A 88 0.43 -0.81 -18.74
CA LEU A 88 -0.41 -1.98 -18.97
C LEU A 88 -1.89 -1.67 -18.90
N ARG A 89 -2.30 -0.83 -17.94
CA ARG A 89 -3.67 -0.37 -17.81
C ARG A 89 -4.16 0.33 -19.08
N ASP A 90 -3.37 1.23 -19.61
CA ASP A 90 -3.73 1.96 -20.82
C ASP A 90 -3.80 1.04 -22.05
N LYS A 91 -2.95 0.02 -22.09
CA LYS A 91 -2.96 -0.99 -23.13
C LYS A 91 -4.20 -1.88 -23.11
N TYR A 92 -4.64 -2.28 -21.92
CA TYR A 92 -5.72 -3.25 -21.74
C TYR A 92 -7.03 -2.66 -21.22
N LYS A 93 -7.18 -1.35 -21.24
CA LYS A 93 -8.35 -0.67 -20.65
C LYS A 93 -9.70 -1.09 -21.22
N ARG A 94 -9.74 -1.68 -22.41
CA ARG A 94 -10.97 -2.19 -23.05
C ARG A 94 -11.31 -3.62 -22.63
N CYS A 95 -10.33 -4.35 -22.09
CA CYS A 95 -10.47 -5.77 -21.78
C CYS A 95 -10.47 -6.05 -20.27
N VAL A 96 -9.91 -5.13 -19.51
CA VAL A 96 -9.64 -5.34 -18.08
C VAL A 96 -10.09 -4.16 -17.24
#